data_dbebc276100ee32eefe40db8c1652b02
#
_entry.id   dbebc276100ee32eefe40db8c1652b02
#
_cell.length_a   1.000
_cell.length_b   1.000
_cell.length_c   1.000
_cell.angle_alpha   90.00
_cell.angle_beta   90.00
_cell.angle_gamma   90.00
#
_symmetry.space_group_name_H-M   'P 1'
#
loop_
_entity.id
_entity.type
_entity.pdbx_description
1 polymer ?
#
loop_
_entity_poly.entity_id
_entity_poly.type
_entity_poly.pdbx_seq_one_letter_code
_entity_poly.pdbx_strand_id
1 'polypeptide(L)'
;QGDEVSVYYDPMIAKLIVWDESREKALMRLSSALREFQVAGMKTNTIFLYSLANNQTFRDGDFDTSFIAKHQKELFRKAELDTSIHLPLIALYLILHQEKSASQSAASSLEPNSPWNYSNAWRLNETLAQEFKLEIQQKEYTAEVEQRKRREQLIYKISFNGVVAEAFGELD
;
A
#
# COMPACT_ATOMS: atom_id res chain seq x y z
N GLN A 1 -10.69 11.28 11.60
CA GLN A 1 -10.70 11.00 10.14
C GLN A 1 -11.53 12.08 9.45
N GLY A 2 -11.03 12.61 8.30
CA GLY A 2 -11.75 13.60 7.52
C GLY A 2 -11.46 15.07 7.85
N ASP A 3 -10.51 15.34 8.74
CA ASP A 3 -10.10 16.72 9.04
C ASP A 3 -9.28 17.30 7.87
N GLU A 4 -9.50 18.57 7.58
CA GLU A 4 -8.77 19.30 6.54
C GLU A 4 -7.54 20.00 7.13
N VAL A 5 -6.38 19.79 6.52
CA VAL A 5 -5.16 20.53 6.87
C VAL A 5 -5.08 21.78 6.02
N SER A 6 -5.29 22.94 6.66
CA SER A 6 -5.26 24.25 5.98
C SER A 6 -3.87 24.60 5.45
N VAL A 7 -3.82 25.11 4.21
CA VAL A 7 -2.58 25.62 3.58
C VAL A 7 -2.04 26.90 4.24
N TYR A 8 -2.81 27.52 5.10
CA TYR A 8 -2.46 28.76 5.82
C TYR A 8 -1.76 28.51 7.16
N TYR A 9 -1.60 27.27 7.55
CA TYR A 9 -0.95 26.86 8.80
C TYR A 9 0.41 26.19 8.51
N ASP A 10 1.12 25.83 9.58
CA ASP A 10 2.40 25.12 9.51
C ASP A 10 2.24 23.76 8.79
N PRO A 11 3.15 23.38 7.88
CA PRO A 11 3.14 22.06 7.25
C PRO A 11 3.38 20.90 8.23
N MET A 12 3.61 21.17 9.50
CA MET A 12 3.76 20.14 10.54
C MET A 12 2.39 19.60 10.96
N ILE A 13 2.09 18.36 10.53
CA ILE A 13 0.82 17.70 10.81
C ILE A 13 0.84 17.01 12.17
N ALA A 14 1.98 16.37 12.50
CA ALA A 14 2.15 15.65 13.76
C ALA A 14 3.61 15.66 14.21
N LYS A 15 3.84 15.46 15.50
CA LYS A 15 5.16 15.27 16.09
C LYS A 15 5.22 13.90 16.75
N LEU A 16 6.08 13.03 16.23
CA LEU A 16 6.34 11.73 16.84
C LEU A 16 7.48 11.88 17.84
N ILE A 17 7.21 11.57 19.10
CA ILE A 17 8.18 11.66 20.20
C ILE A 17 8.35 10.26 20.79
N VAL A 18 9.59 9.82 20.92
CA VAL A 18 9.96 8.58 21.56
C VAL A 18 11.00 8.87 22.65
N TRP A 19 11.01 8.03 23.66
CA TRP A 19 11.99 8.10 24.74
C TRP A 19 12.56 6.69 25.02
N ASP A 20 13.86 6.65 25.32
CA ASP A 20 14.51 5.45 25.84
C ASP A 20 15.75 5.85 26.66
N GLU A 21 16.35 4.89 27.37
CA GLU A 21 17.48 5.11 28.27
C GLU A 21 18.76 5.57 27.56
N SER A 22 18.93 5.20 26.28
CA SER A 22 20.07 5.60 25.47
C SER A 22 19.66 6.09 24.10
N ARG A 23 20.52 6.91 23.47
CA ARG A 23 20.31 7.40 22.11
C ARG A 23 20.08 6.25 21.11
N GLU A 24 20.87 5.19 21.22
CA GLU A 24 20.75 4.04 20.31
C GLU A 24 19.39 3.34 20.45
N LYS A 25 18.96 3.06 21.68
CA LYS A 25 17.64 2.48 21.95
C LYS A 25 16.51 3.39 21.49
N ALA A 26 16.64 4.71 21.75
CA ALA A 26 15.66 5.69 21.29
C ALA A 26 15.55 5.74 19.77
N LEU A 27 16.66 5.67 19.02
CA LEU A 27 16.65 5.61 17.55
C LEU A 27 16.05 4.30 17.03
N MET A 28 16.30 3.16 17.67
CA MET A 28 15.63 1.90 17.32
C MET A 28 14.12 1.99 17.53
N ARG A 29 13.69 2.53 18.67
CA ARG A 29 12.26 2.75 18.96
C ARG A 29 11.62 3.72 17.96
N LEU A 30 12.33 4.80 17.60
CA LEU A 30 11.87 5.75 16.58
C LEU A 30 11.69 5.07 15.22
N SER A 31 12.64 4.26 14.80
CA SER A 31 12.55 3.50 13.55
C SER A 31 11.35 2.56 13.54
N SER A 32 11.08 1.84 14.62
CA SER A 32 9.91 0.96 14.74
C SER A 32 8.61 1.76 14.68
N ALA A 33 8.54 2.84 15.45
CA ALA A 33 7.36 3.71 15.47
C ALA A 33 7.07 4.35 14.09
N LEU A 34 8.11 4.78 13.36
CA LEU A 34 7.96 5.33 12.00
C LEU A 34 7.49 4.29 10.99
N ARG A 35 7.84 3.01 11.16
CA ARG A 35 7.33 1.91 10.31
C ARG A 35 5.86 1.60 10.55
N GLU A 36 5.41 1.73 11.79
CA GLU A 36 4.01 1.51 12.18
C GLU A 36 3.13 2.73 11.87
N PHE A 37 3.74 3.92 11.78
CA PHE A 37 3.04 5.16 11.52
C PHE A 37 2.70 5.30 10.03
N GLN A 38 1.56 4.73 9.63
CA GLN A 38 1.08 4.74 8.25
C GLN A 38 0.13 5.91 8.03
N VAL A 39 0.42 6.73 7.02
CA VAL A 39 -0.42 7.85 6.59
C VAL A 39 -0.80 7.63 5.13
N ALA A 40 -2.10 7.59 4.86
CA ALA A 40 -2.65 7.48 3.53
C ALA A 40 -3.33 8.79 3.10
N GLY A 41 -3.37 9.06 1.80
CA GLY A 41 -4.05 10.21 1.22
C GLY A 41 -3.20 11.47 1.06
N MET A 42 -1.99 11.52 1.67
CA MET A 42 -1.09 12.66 1.53
C MET A 42 0.38 12.24 1.50
N LYS A 43 1.22 13.09 0.92
CA LYS A 43 2.68 12.89 0.95
C LYS A 43 3.24 13.37 2.28
N THR A 44 3.97 12.49 2.96
CA THR A 44 4.65 12.80 4.22
C THR A 44 6.16 12.63 4.08
N ASN A 45 6.92 13.14 5.07
CA ASN A 45 8.35 12.92 5.17
C ASN A 45 8.74 11.70 6.00
N THR A 46 7.80 10.81 6.31
CA THR A 46 8.00 9.63 7.17
C THR A 46 9.13 8.73 6.68
N ILE A 47 9.19 8.47 5.35
CA ILE A 47 10.25 7.64 4.74
C ILE A 47 11.61 8.29 4.90
N PHE A 48 11.70 9.62 4.71
CA PHE A 48 12.93 10.37 4.93
C PHE A 48 13.38 10.29 6.40
N LEU A 49 12.46 10.48 7.34
CA LEU A 49 12.75 10.38 8.78
C LEU A 49 13.20 8.97 9.18
N TYR A 50 12.59 7.95 8.60
CA TYR A 50 13.02 6.56 8.78
C TYR A 50 14.44 6.33 8.25
N SER A 51 14.75 6.81 7.04
CA SER A 51 16.09 6.71 6.45
C SER A 51 17.13 7.44 7.31
N LEU A 52 16.76 8.61 7.84
CA LEU A 52 17.62 9.41 8.73
C LEU A 52 17.92 8.66 10.03
N ALA A 53 16.89 8.12 10.71
CA ALA A 53 17.02 7.38 11.97
C ALA A 53 17.86 6.10 11.82
N ASN A 54 17.94 5.54 10.61
CA ASN A 54 18.72 4.33 10.30
C ASN A 54 20.09 4.62 9.64
N ASN A 55 20.41 5.89 9.33
CA ASN A 55 21.71 6.24 8.81
C ASN A 55 22.79 6.09 9.90
N GLN A 56 23.89 5.38 9.60
CA GLN A 56 24.93 5.06 10.59
C GLN A 56 25.60 6.31 11.12
N THR A 57 25.99 7.25 10.28
CA THR A 57 26.63 8.50 10.67
C THR A 57 25.74 9.33 11.62
N PHE A 58 24.41 9.33 11.34
CA PHE A 58 23.43 9.99 12.23
C PHE A 58 23.32 9.26 13.58
N ARG A 59 23.36 7.93 13.58
CA ARG A 59 23.33 7.10 14.81
C ARG A 59 24.55 7.33 15.69
N ASP A 60 25.71 7.46 15.07
CA ASP A 60 26.99 7.70 15.77
C ASP A 60 27.09 9.13 16.34
N GLY A 61 26.17 10.01 15.96
CA GLY A 61 26.13 11.40 16.43
C GLY A 61 27.05 12.33 15.65
N ASP A 62 27.64 11.87 14.54
CA ASP A 62 28.53 12.64 13.67
C ASP A 62 27.72 13.33 12.57
N PHE A 63 27.07 14.44 12.92
CA PHE A 63 26.29 15.23 11.98
C PHE A 63 26.39 16.72 12.24
N ASP A 64 26.38 17.48 11.16
CA ASP A 64 26.38 18.93 11.13
C ASP A 64 25.18 19.47 10.33
N THR A 65 25.08 20.78 10.18
CA THR A 65 24.00 21.42 9.38
C THR A 65 24.03 21.04 7.89
N SER A 66 25.16 20.53 7.38
CA SER A 66 25.33 20.07 6.00
C SER A 66 25.02 18.57 5.81
N PHE A 67 24.66 17.85 6.88
CA PHE A 67 24.45 16.41 6.88
C PHE A 67 23.48 15.95 5.78
N ILE A 68 22.32 16.58 5.66
CA ILE A 68 21.31 16.22 4.65
C ILE A 68 21.88 16.36 3.23
N ALA A 69 22.62 17.44 2.97
CA ALA A 69 23.22 17.68 1.66
C ALA A 69 24.30 16.62 1.32
N LYS A 70 25.11 16.23 2.31
CA LYS A 70 26.16 15.21 2.14
C LYS A 70 25.57 13.80 1.88
N HIS A 71 24.47 13.46 2.56
CA HIS A 71 23.84 12.14 2.50
C HIS A 71 22.57 12.09 1.64
N GLN A 72 22.37 13.08 0.75
CA GLN A 72 21.13 13.23 -0.02
C GLN A 72 20.75 11.96 -0.80
N LYS A 73 21.71 11.29 -1.44
CA LYS A 73 21.45 10.08 -2.23
C LYS A 73 20.96 8.91 -1.39
N GLU A 74 21.43 8.80 -0.16
CA GLU A 74 21.05 7.72 0.77
C GLU A 74 19.69 8.01 1.42
N LEU A 75 19.51 9.26 1.89
CA LEU A 75 18.31 9.69 2.61
C LEU A 75 17.06 9.75 1.72
N PHE A 76 17.22 10.12 0.45
CA PHE A 76 16.13 10.23 -0.53
C PHE A 76 16.12 9.09 -1.55
N ARG A 77 16.72 7.95 -1.20
CA ARG A 77 16.67 6.77 -2.05
C ARG A 77 15.21 6.34 -2.24
N LYS A 78 14.74 6.42 -3.49
CA LYS A 78 13.44 5.86 -3.83
C LYS A 78 13.54 4.34 -3.69
N ALA A 79 12.68 3.76 -2.86
CA ALA A 79 12.53 2.31 -2.87
C ALA A 79 12.06 1.90 -4.28
N GLU A 80 12.86 1.13 -4.97
CA GLU A 80 12.41 0.49 -6.21
C GLU A 80 11.36 -0.54 -5.82
N LEU A 81 10.14 -0.30 -6.29
CA LEU A 81 9.06 -1.24 -6.09
C LEU A 81 9.30 -2.43 -7.02
N ASP A 82 9.48 -3.60 -6.45
CA ASP A 82 9.49 -4.82 -7.26
C ASP A 82 8.07 -5.06 -7.78
N THR A 83 7.83 -4.64 -9.02
CA THR A 83 6.53 -4.76 -9.66
C THR A 83 6.09 -6.20 -9.84
N SER A 84 7.02 -7.14 -9.88
CA SER A 84 6.70 -8.57 -10.04
C SER A 84 5.99 -9.14 -8.80
N ILE A 85 6.27 -8.59 -7.63
CA ILE A 85 5.67 -8.99 -6.35
C ILE A 85 4.48 -8.09 -6.00
N HIS A 86 4.65 -6.77 -6.12
CA HIS A 86 3.66 -5.83 -5.62
C HIS A 86 2.43 -5.67 -6.51
N LEU A 87 2.58 -5.74 -7.85
CA LEU A 87 1.43 -5.63 -8.75
C LEU A 87 0.39 -6.74 -8.55
N PRO A 88 0.77 -8.03 -8.44
CA PRO A 88 -0.20 -9.07 -8.13
C PRO A 88 -0.92 -8.87 -6.80
N LEU A 89 -0.20 -8.43 -5.76
CA LEU A 89 -0.79 -8.17 -4.46
C LEU A 89 -1.79 -7.00 -4.49
N ILE A 90 -1.46 -5.92 -5.20
CA ILE A 90 -2.35 -4.77 -5.37
C ILE A 90 -3.60 -5.19 -6.15
N ALA A 91 -3.44 -5.93 -7.26
CA ALA A 91 -4.56 -6.39 -8.06
C ALA A 91 -5.46 -7.36 -7.29
N LEU A 92 -4.88 -8.28 -6.51
CA LEU A 92 -5.61 -9.16 -5.61
C LEU A 92 -6.40 -8.37 -4.56
N TYR A 93 -5.75 -7.40 -3.90
CA TYR A 93 -6.42 -6.55 -2.93
C TYR A 93 -7.62 -5.82 -3.54
N LEU A 94 -7.46 -5.23 -4.72
CA LEU A 94 -8.52 -4.47 -5.38
C LEU A 94 -9.73 -5.34 -5.72
N ILE A 95 -9.52 -6.55 -6.25
CA ILE A 95 -10.64 -7.44 -6.57
C ILE A 95 -11.35 -7.93 -5.30
N LEU A 96 -10.61 -8.32 -4.27
CA LEU A 96 -11.19 -8.74 -2.99
C LEU A 96 -11.95 -7.59 -2.30
N HIS A 97 -11.42 -6.38 -2.35
CA HIS A 97 -12.09 -5.19 -1.83
C HIS A 97 -13.39 -4.86 -2.59
N GLN A 98 -13.37 -5.01 -3.92
CA GLN A 98 -14.56 -4.82 -4.76
C GLN A 98 -15.63 -5.86 -4.43
N GLU A 99 -15.26 -7.13 -4.26
CA GLU A 99 -16.18 -8.21 -3.88
C GLU A 99 -16.79 -7.98 -2.49
N LYS A 100 -15.95 -7.60 -1.51
CA LYS A 100 -16.41 -7.28 -0.17
C LYS A 100 -17.38 -6.09 -0.16
N SER A 101 -17.05 -5.03 -0.89
CA SER A 101 -17.92 -3.84 -1.01
C SER A 101 -19.24 -4.18 -1.68
N ALA A 102 -19.24 -5.00 -2.72
CA ALA A 102 -20.44 -5.45 -3.39
C ALA A 102 -21.30 -6.32 -2.46
N SER A 103 -20.71 -7.24 -1.71
CA SER A 103 -21.40 -8.07 -0.71
C SER A 103 -22.03 -7.24 0.40
N GLN A 104 -21.33 -6.22 0.92
CA GLN A 104 -21.85 -5.30 1.92
C GLN A 104 -23.02 -4.47 1.39
N SER A 105 -22.89 -3.97 0.15
CA SER A 105 -23.97 -3.22 -0.52
C SER A 105 -25.19 -4.10 -0.76
N ALA A 106 -25.00 -5.36 -1.17
CA ALA A 106 -26.07 -6.34 -1.32
C ALA A 106 -26.80 -6.61 0.00
N ALA A 107 -26.05 -6.83 1.08
CA ALA A 107 -26.62 -7.10 2.41
C ALA A 107 -27.46 -5.93 2.94
N SER A 108 -27.15 -4.69 2.56
CA SER A 108 -27.90 -3.48 2.94
C SER A 108 -29.03 -3.11 1.97
N SER A 109 -29.19 -3.83 0.87
CA SER A 109 -30.24 -3.59 -0.13
C SER A 109 -31.60 -4.15 0.31
N LEU A 110 -32.69 -3.68 -0.32
CA LEU A 110 -34.05 -4.18 -0.07
C LEU A 110 -34.21 -5.65 -0.51
N GLU A 111 -33.38 -6.12 -1.42
CA GLU A 111 -33.38 -7.50 -1.95
C GLU A 111 -31.98 -8.10 -1.88
N PRO A 112 -31.49 -8.50 -0.70
CA PRO A 112 -30.11 -8.99 -0.51
C PRO A 112 -29.74 -10.19 -1.38
N ASN A 113 -30.72 -11.05 -1.69
CA ASN A 113 -30.54 -12.28 -2.47
C ASN A 113 -30.83 -12.09 -3.96
N SER A 114 -30.94 -10.85 -4.43
CA SER A 114 -31.17 -10.59 -5.85
C SER A 114 -29.97 -11.04 -6.69
N PRO A 115 -30.18 -11.73 -7.83
CA PRO A 115 -29.10 -12.11 -8.74
C PRO A 115 -28.26 -10.93 -9.24
N TRP A 116 -28.82 -9.73 -9.24
CA TRP A 116 -28.17 -8.48 -9.64
C TRP A 116 -27.12 -7.98 -8.62
N ASN A 117 -27.15 -8.50 -7.41
CA ASN A 117 -26.21 -8.16 -6.35
C ASN A 117 -24.90 -8.96 -6.42
N TYR A 118 -24.81 -9.96 -7.32
CA TYR A 118 -23.57 -10.72 -7.49
C TYR A 118 -22.55 -9.94 -8.33
N SER A 119 -21.40 -9.62 -7.72
CA SER A 119 -20.27 -8.95 -8.40
C SER A 119 -19.36 -9.92 -9.14
N ASN A 120 -19.82 -11.15 -9.36
CA ASN A 120 -19.02 -12.21 -9.98
C ASN A 120 -18.81 -12.02 -11.49
N ALA A 121 -19.29 -10.93 -12.10
CA ALA A 121 -19.22 -10.58 -13.52
C ALA A 121 -19.43 -11.78 -14.45
N TRP A 122 -20.28 -12.74 -14.02
CA TRP A 122 -20.55 -13.98 -14.74
C TRP A 122 -20.94 -13.73 -16.19
N ARG A 123 -20.28 -14.42 -17.11
CA ARG A 123 -20.58 -14.41 -18.54
C ARG A 123 -20.74 -15.84 -19.02
N LEU A 124 -21.70 -16.06 -19.92
CA LEU A 124 -21.93 -17.38 -20.49
C LEU A 124 -20.76 -17.73 -21.42
N ASN A 125 -20.10 -18.87 -21.15
CA ASN A 125 -18.98 -19.42 -21.94
C ASN A 125 -17.70 -18.57 -22.01
N GLU A 126 -17.53 -17.58 -21.12
CA GLU A 126 -16.30 -16.79 -21.01
C GLU A 126 -15.69 -16.93 -19.62
N THR A 127 -14.37 -16.90 -19.56
CA THR A 127 -13.67 -16.77 -18.29
C THR A 127 -13.83 -15.34 -17.79
N LEU A 128 -14.17 -15.19 -16.53
CA LEU A 128 -14.24 -13.87 -15.93
C LEU A 128 -12.83 -13.27 -15.88
N ALA A 129 -12.59 -12.25 -16.70
CA ALA A 129 -11.39 -11.45 -16.65
C ALA A 129 -11.78 -9.99 -16.36
N GLN A 130 -11.13 -9.40 -15.35
CA GLN A 130 -11.24 -7.98 -15.01
C GLN A 130 -9.91 -7.28 -15.26
N GLU A 131 -9.98 -6.10 -15.88
CA GLU A 131 -8.81 -5.27 -16.14
C GLU A 131 -8.72 -4.15 -15.10
N PHE A 132 -7.57 -4.03 -14.43
CA PHE A 132 -7.25 -2.95 -13.51
C PHE A 132 -6.15 -2.08 -14.09
N LYS A 133 -6.41 -0.78 -14.23
CA LYS A 133 -5.41 0.22 -14.60
C LYS A 133 -4.83 0.84 -13.34
N LEU A 134 -3.55 0.68 -13.14
CA LEU A 134 -2.82 1.08 -11.95
C LEU A 134 -1.75 2.09 -12.32
N GLU A 135 -1.67 3.19 -11.59
CA GLU A 135 -0.55 4.13 -11.71
C GLU A 135 0.36 3.99 -10.49
N ILE A 136 1.60 3.56 -10.70
CA ILE A 136 2.60 3.38 -9.65
C ILE A 136 3.84 4.17 -10.03
N GLN A 137 4.26 5.12 -9.19
CA GLN A 137 5.42 5.98 -9.42
C GLN A 137 5.42 6.67 -10.79
N GLN A 138 4.26 7.18 -11.23
CA GLN A 138 4.05 7.84 -12.53
C GLN A 138 4.19 6.91 -13.74
N LYS A 139 4.14 5.60 -13.55
CA LYS A 139 4.06 4.61 -14.62
C LYS A 139 2.71 3.91 -14.57
N GLU A 140 2.11 3.78 -15.74
CA GLU A 140 0.84 3.06 -15.89
C GLU A 140 1.12 1.56 -16.08
N TYR A 141 0.32 0.75 -15.41
CA TYR A 141 0.31 -0.70 -15.49
C TYR A 141 -1.11 -1.18 -15.71
N THR A 142 -1.27 -2.18 -16.55
CA THR A 142 -2.53 -2.87 -16.73
C THR A 142 -2.38 -4.28 -16.18
N ALA A 143 -3.22 -4.62 -15.20
CA ALA A 143 -3.28 -5.95 -14.64
C ALA A 143 -4.62 -6.59 -15.02
N GLU A 144 -4.59 -7.76 -15.63
CA GLU A 144 -5.76 -8.57 -15.93
C GLU A 144 -5.89 -9.67 -14.87
N VAL A 145 -7.06 -9.77 -14.26
CA VAL A 145 -7.34 -10.72 -13.18
C VAL A 145 -8.44 -11.68 -13.64
N GLU A 146 -8.08 -12.94 -13.82
CA GLU A 146 -9.01 -14.04 -14.11
C GLU A 146 -9.37 -14.78 -12.82
N GLN A 147 -10.66 -14.92 -12.53
CA GLN A 147 -11.13 -15.80 -11.47
C GLN A 147 -11.26 -17.23 -11.94
N ARG A 148 -10.70 -18.17 -11.18
CA ARG A 148 -10.83 -19.61 -11.42
C ARG A 148 -11.21 -20.32 -10.14
N LYS A 149 -12.14 -21.24 -10.23
CA LYS A 149 -12.47 -22.13 -9.11
C LYS A 149 -11.72 -23.45 -9.28
N ARG A 150 -10.86 -23.77 -8.31
CA ARG A 150 -10.12 -25.03 -8.26
C ARG A 150 -10.56 -25.82 -7.03
N ARG A 151 -11.34 -26.89 -7.23
CA ARG A 151 -12.06 -27.61 -6.16
C ARG A 151 -13.02 -26.65 -5.43
N GLU A 152 -12.78 -26.35 -4.15
CA GLU A 152 -13.59 -25.41 -3.37
C GLU A 152 -12.91 -24.04 -3.16
N GLN A 153 -11.68 -23.88 -3.62
CA GLN A 153 -10.90 -22.65 -3.44
C GLN A 153 -10.99 -21.76 -4.69
N LEU A 154 -11.21 -20.47 -4.45
CA LEU A 154 -11.13 -19.44 -5.45
C LEU A 154 -9.66 -19.03 -5.66
N ILE A 155 -9.19 -19.06 -6.88
CA ILE A 155 -7.84 -18.68 -7.27
C ILE A 155 -7.94 -17.55 -8.28
N TYR A 156 -7.11 -16.55 -8.11
CA TYR A 156 -6.99 -15.42 -9.02
C TYR A 156 -5.70 -15.56 -9.81
N LYS A 157 -5.84 -15.68 -11.15
CA LYS A 157 -4.71 -15.61 -12.07
C LYS A 157 -4.55 -14.16 -12.49
N ILE A 158 -3.42 -13.57 -12.18
CA ILE A 158 -3.12 -12.15 -12.41
C ILE A 158 -2.04 -12.06 -13.46
N SER A 159 -2.36 -11.42 -14.59
CA SER A 159 -1.48 -11.25 -15.73
C SER A 159 -1.13 -9.77 -15.91
N PHE A 160 0.16 -9.44 -16.04
CA PHE A 160 0.62 -8.07 -16.30
C PHE A 160 1.98 -8.11 -17.00
N ASN A 161 2.19 -7.28 -18.02
CA ASN A 161 3.45 -7.16 -18.77
C ASN A 161 4.11 -8.51 -19.14
N GLY A 162 3.31 -9.53 -19.47
CA GLY A 162 3.81 -10.87 -19.81
C GLY A 162 4.18 -11.75 -18.60
N VAL A 163 4.06 -11.23 -17.38
CA VAL A 163 4.19 -12.00 -16.14
C VAL A 163 2.84 -12.51 -15.71
N VAL A 164 2.78 -13.76 -15.25
CA VAL A 164 1.56 -14.39 -14.72
C VAL A 164 1.84 -14.86 -13.30
N ALA A 165 0.97 -14.47 -12.37
CA ALA A 165 0.99 -14.93 -10.99
C ALA A 165 -0.35 -15.56 -10.62
N GLU A 166 -0.34 -16.59 -9.77
CA GLU A 166 -1.53 -17.11 -9.13
C GLU A 166 -1.54 -16.72 -7.66
N ALA A 167 -2.67 -16.22 -7.19
CA ALA A 167 -2.84 -15.76 -5.82
C ALA A 167 -4.20 -16.20 -5.28
N PHE A 168 -4.30 -16.29 -3.96
CA PHE A 168 -5.54 -16.51 -3.24
C PHE A 168 -5.49 -15.74 -1.93
N GLY A 169 -6.65 -15.34 -1.41
CA GLY A 169 -6.74 -14.59 -0.16
C GLY A 169 -8.16 -14.24 0.18
N GLU A 170 -8.34 -13.70 1.38
CA GLU A 170 -9.59 -13.16 1.91
C GLU A 170 -9.28 -11.82 2.58
N LEU A 171 -10.26 -10.93 2.59
CA LEU A 171 -10.20 -9.68 3.36
C LEU A 171 -11.09 -9.82 4.60
N ASP A 172 -10.48 -9.71 5.77
CA ASP A 172 -11.17 -9.70 7.08
C ASP A 172 -12.04 -8.46 7.28
#